data_67c4c7429d86c208552a52f8d1129a2a
#
_entry.id   67c4c7429d86c208552a52f8d1129a2a
#
_cell.length_a   1.000
_cell.length_b   1.000
_cell.length_c   1.000
_cell.angle_alpha   90.00
_cell.angle_beta   90.00
_cell.angle_gamma   90.00
#
_symmetry.space_group_name_H-M   'P 1'
#
loop_
_entity.id
_entity.type
_entity.pdbx_description
1 polymer ?
#
loop_
_entity_poly.entity_id
_entity_poly.type
_entity_poly.pdbx_seq_one_letter_code
_entity_poly.pdbx_strand_id
1 'polypeptide(L)'
;LKHSVAGDYLYFRTDHHWTALGAYYAYEQFCTDAGQTPAALDQFEEVKYDNFKGSFYRDTKSSALGNHPDTVHAYIPPSTNTISTDDKNSTWDWDVVTDVSSWNSSSKYNAFIGGDNPISHIENPNKQDGSSVLLIKESFGNCFAPFLVENYQHVYILDYRYFPDIDCRSLSEVVNDLKIKDVLFLNNISAVRNKNAVSLMANLVG
;
A
#
# COMPACT_ATOMS: atom_id res chain seq x y z
N LEU A 1 16.03 -2.47 8.16
CA LEU A 1 15.27 -2.04 9.36
C LEU A 1 16.08 -2.34 10.62
N LYS A 2 17.13 -1.54 10.86
CA LYS A 2 17.93 -1.65 12.09
C LYS A 2 17.24 -1.07 13.32
N HIS A 3 16.01 -0.59 13.18
CA HIS A 3 15.25 0.12 14.21
C HIS A 3 13.95 -0.58 14.60
N SER A 4 13.76 -1.86 14.23
CA SER A 4 12.69 -2.61 14.87
C SER A 4 13.05 -2.71 16.35
N VAL A 5 12.47 -1.83 17.14
CA VAL A 5 12.55 -1.90 18.58
C VAL A 5 12.06 -3.27 18.97
N ALA A 6 12.85 -4.01 19.76
CA ALA A 6 12.44 -5.32 20.21
C ALA A 6 11.12 -5.19 20.97
N GLY A 7 10.03 -5.65 20.36
CA GLY A 7 8.69 -5.58 20.94
C GLY A 7 7.58 -5.05 20.02
N ASP A 8 7.91 -4.35 18.94
CA ASP A 8 6.89 -3.83 18.03
C ASP A 8 6.28 -4.94 17.16
N TYR A 9 4.97 -4.85 16.93
CA TYR A 9 4.22 -5.82 16.13
C TYR A 9 4.25 -5.43 14.66
N LEU A 10 5.32 -5.83 13.95
CA LEU A 10 5.61 -5.38 12.59
C LEU A 10 5.06 -6.28 11.48
N TYR A 11 4.70 -7.52 11.79
CA TYR A 11 4.10 -8.49 10.88
C TYR A 11 2.91 -9.15 11.54
N PHE A 12 1.86 -9.41 10.75
CA PHE A 12 0.71 -10.14 11.23
C PHE A 12 1.08 -11.60 11.57
N ARG A 13 0.44 -12.14 12.60
CA ARG A 13 0.59 -13.54 13.02
C ARG A 13 -0.18 -14.48 12.09
N THR A 14 -1.37 -14.05 11.67
CA THR A 14 -2.29 -14.87 10.88
C THR A 14 -2.19 -14.63 9.38
N ASP A 15 -1.35 -13.69 8.96
CA ASP A 15 -1.20 -13.25 7.56
C ASP A 15 0.27 -13.05 7.18
N HIS A 16 0.56 -13.10 5.87
CA HIS A 16 1.91 -12.94 5.35
C HIS A 16 2.39 -11.49 5.24
N HIS A 17 1.50 -10.51 5.39
CA HIS A 17 1.85 -9.10 5.28
C HIS A 17 2.49 -8.55 6.56
N TRP A 18 3.21 -7.46 6.40
CA TRP A 18 3.56 -6.57 7.50
C TRP A 18 2.33 -5.80 8.00
N THR A 19 2.41 -5.25 9.20
CA THR A 19 1.40 -4.32 9.72
C THR A 19 1.62 -2.91 9.15
N ALA A 20 0.65 -2.03 9.31
CA ALA A 20 0.85 -0.63 8.93
C ALA A 20 1.97 0.05 9.74
N LEU A 21 2.24 -0.37 11.00
CA LEU A 21 3.39 0.10 11.75
C LEU A 21 4.71 -0.33 11.08
N GLY A 22 4.78 -1.58 10.59
CA GLY A 22 5.95 -2.05 9.81
C GLY A 22 6.14 -1.26 8.52
N ALA A 23 5.04 -0.94 7.83
CA ALA A 23 5.05 -0.09 6.65
C ALA A 23 5.46 1.36 6.97
N TYR A 24 5.03 1.91 8.10
CA TYR A 24 5.42 3.23 8.56
C TYR A 24 6.93 3.36 8.77
N TYR A 25 7.58 2.39 9.40
CA TYR A 25 9.05 2.41 9.53
C TYR A 25 9.78 2.34 8.18
N ALA A 26 9.21 1.64 7.21
CA ALA A 26 9.75 1.65 5.84
C ALA A 26 9.55 3.01 5.17
N TYR A 27 8.41 3.67 5.40
CA TYR A 27 8.15 5.03 4.94
C TYR A 27 9.12 6.05 5.55
N GLU A 28 9.40 5.98 6.85
CA GLU A 28 10.41 6.86 7.49
C GLU A 28 11.79 6.69 6.82
N GLN A 29 12.17 5.45 6.52
CA GLN A 29 13.43 5.19 5.82
C GLN A 29 13.41 5.73 4.39
N PHE A 30 12.31 5.53 3.65
CA PHE A 30 12.15 6.09 2.32
C PHE A 30 12.26 7.61 2.32
N CYS A 31 11.58 8.30 3.23
CA CYS A 31 11.69 9.76 3.36
C CYS A 31 13.12 10.19 3.65
N THR A 32 13.83 9.48 4.54
CA THR A 32 15.23 9.77 4.84
C THR A 32 16.12 9.65 3.60
N ASP A 33 15.95 8.57 2.83
CA ASP A 33 16.74 8.31 1.63
C ASP A 33 16.40 9.31 0.50
N ALA A 34 15.15 9.77 0.44
CA ALA A 34 14.67 10.78 -0.50
C ALA A 34 14.99 12.24 -0.06
N GLY A 35 15.60 12.44 1.10
CA GLY A 35 15.87 13.77 1.65
C GLY A 35 14.61 14.52 2.08
N GLN A 36 13.54 13.80 2.39
CA GLN A 36 12.25 14.33 2.86
C GLN A 36 12.09 14.14 4.36
N THR A 37 11.19 14.91 4.97
CA THR A 37 10.78 14.71 6.37
C THR A 37 9.53 13.84 6.40
N PRO A 38 9.53 12.70 7.10
CA PRO A 38 8.33 11.89 7.26
C PRO A 38 7.29 12.64 8.13
N ALA A 39 6.02 12.50 7.79
CA ALA A 39 4.93 12.90 8.67
C ALA A 39 4.93 11.99 9.92
N ALA A 40 4.79 12.57 11.10
CA ALA A 40 4.78 11.80 12.34
C ALA A 40 3.52 10.93 12.44
N LEU A 41 3.65 9.71 12.97
CA LEU A 41 2.56 8.73 13.00
C LEU A 41 1.32 9.24 13.77
N ASP A 42 1.54 10.07 14.80
CA ASP A 42 0.49 10.67 15.62
C ASP A 42 -0.31 11.77 14.91
N GLN A 43 0.09 12.18 13.72
CA GLN A 43 -0.69 13.08 12.86
C GLN A 43 -1.80 12.34 12.10
N PHE A 44 -1.71 11.02 11.97
CA PHE A 44 -2.70 10.19 11.30
C PHE A 44 -3.77 9.74 12.29
N GLU A 45 -5.02 9.67 11.86
CA GLU A 45 -6.09 9.09 12.65
C GLU A 45 -5.97 7.56 12.66
N GLU A 46 -5.71 6.97 13.85
CA GLU A 46 -5.65 5.52 13.99
C GLU A 46 -7.06 4.92 14.06
N VAL A 47 -7.35 3.95 13.20
CA VAL A 47 -8.54 3.10 13.23
C VAL A 47 -8.14 1.63 13.37
N LYS A 48 -9.02 0.82 13.99
CA LYS A 48 -8.73 -0.58 14.35
C LYS A 48 -9.85 -1.50 13.88
N TYR A 49 -9.45 -2.60 13.26
CA TYR A 49 -10.37 -3.64 12.79
C TYR A 49 -9.96 -4.98 13.39
N ASP A 50 -10.70 -5.42 14.37
CA ASP A 50 -10.44 -6.65 15.11
C ASP A 50 -10.82 -7.92 14.32
N ASN A 51 -10.35 -9.07 14.83
CA ASN A 51 -10.68 -10.39 14.33
C ASN A 51 -10.19 -10.64 12.89
N PHE A 52 -9.02 -10.12 12.53
CA PHE A 52 -8.38 -10.43 11.27
C PHE A 52 -7.75 -11.83 11.30
N LYS A 53 -8.08 -12.64 10.31
CA LYS A 53 -7.56 -14.00 10.11
C LYS A 53 -7.12 -14.15 8.66
N GLY A 54 -5.86 -13.81 8.39
CA GLY A 54 -5.32 -13.71 7.05
C GLY A 54 -4.92 -15.03 6.39
N SER A 55 -3.99 -14.94 5.47
CA SER A 55 -3.59 -16.04 4.58
C SER A 55 -3.05 -17.27 5.31
N PHE A 56 -2.21 -17.09 6.32
CA PHE A 56 -1.65 -18.23 7.05
C PHE A 56 -2.75 -19.04 7.76
N TYR A 57 -3.74 -18.35 8.36
CA TYR A 57 -4.89 -19.05 8.92
C TYR A 57 -5.76 -19.69 7.83
N ARG A 58 -6.01 -18.96 6.73
CA ARG A 58 -6.81 -19.48 5.61
C ARG A 58 -6.24 -20.80 5.07
N ASP A 59 -4.92 -20.83 4.89
CA ASP A 59 -4.23 -21.95 4.22
C ASP A 59 -4.00 -23.13 5.17
N THR A 60 -3.79 -22.89 6.47
CA THR A 60 -3.48 -23.96 7.45
C THR A 60 -4.66 -24.42 8.29
N LYS A 61 -5.66 -23.56 8.49
CA LYS A 61 -6.77 -23.77 9.44
C LYS A 61 -6.31 -24.11 10.86
N SER A 62 -5.09 -23.69 11.21
CA SER A 62 -4.49 -23.97 12.53
C SER A 62 -5.34 -23.36 13.65
N SER A 63 -5.72 -24.17 14.63
CA SER A 63 -6.44 -23.70 15.82
C SER A 63 -5.62 -22.69 16.62
N ALA A 64 -4.29 -22.81 16.64
CA ALA A 64 -3.41 -21.84 17.29
C ALA A 64 -3.54 -20.46 16.67
N LEU A 65 -3.59 -20.35 15.34
CA LEU A 65 -3.83 -19.09 14.65
C LEU A 65 -5.29 -18.62 14.80
N GLY A 66 -6.24 -19.55 14.69
CA GLY A 66 -7.66 -19.23 14.78
C GLY A 66 -8.11 -18.66 16.13
N ASN A 67 -7.44 -19.09 17.22
CA ASN A 67 -7.70 -18.61 18.59
C ASN A 67 -6.99 -17.29 18.93
N HIS A 68 -6.07 -16.86 18.08
CA HIS A 68 -5.31 -15.62 18.25
C HIS A 68 -5.37 -14.74 16.99
N PRO A 69 -6.57 -14.22 16.62
CA PRO A 69 -6.71 -13.35 15.48
C PRO A 69 -5.89 -12.06 15.68
N ASP A 70 -5.56 -11.41 14.57
CA ASP A 70 -4.91 -10.10 14.59
C ASP A 70 -5.93 -8.97 14.66
N THR A 71 -5.45 -7.78 14.98
CA THR A 71 -6.13 -6.51 14.77
C THR A 71 -5.41 -5.77 13.64
N VAL A 72 -6.13 -5.33 12.63
CA VAL A 72 -5.58 -4.41 11.62
C VAL A 72 -5.66 -3.00 12.18
N HIS A 73 -4.50 -2.41 12.44
CA HIS A 73 -4.37 -0.99 12.71
C HIS A 73 -4.17 -0.28 11.38
N ALA A 74 -4.96 0.74 11.06
CA ALA A 74 -4.80 1.54 9.87
C ALA A 74 -4.76 3.01 10.25
N TYR A 75 -4.11 3.83 9.41
CA TYR A 75 -3.81 5.21 9.69
C TYR A 75 -4.34 6.09 8.55
N ILE A 76 -5.38 6.86 8.82
CA ILE A 76 -6.03 7.75 7.85
C ILE A 76 -5.17 9.00 7.70
N PRO A 77 -4.75 9.36 6.48
CA PRO A 77 -4.00 10.60 6.24
C PRO A 77 -4.83 11.84 6.63
N PRO A 78 -4.26 12.83 7.32
CA PRO A 78 -5.00 14.03 7.72
C PRO A 78 -5.46 14.91 6.55
N SER A 79 -4.77 14.84 5.40
CA SER A 79 -5.06 15.69 4.26
C SER A 79 -6.26 15.21 3.43
N THR A 80 -6.44 13.90 3.29
CA THR A 80 -7.55 13.30 2.51
C THR A 80 -7.71 11.81 2.82
N ASN A 81 -8.94 11.31 2.74
CA ASN A 81 -9.24 9.87 2.75
C ASN A 81 -9.86 9.40 1.42
N THR A 82 -9.70 10.16 0.34
CA THR A 82 -10.27 9.80 -0.97
C THR A 82 -9.19 9.31 -1.91
N ILE A 83 -9.45 8.19 -2.58
CA ILE A 83 -8.62 7.60 -3.63
C ILE A 83 -9.52 7.32 -4.84
N SER A 84 -9.06 7.73 -6.02
CA SER A 84 -9.70 7.38 -7.29
C SER A 84 -9.01 6.16 -7.87
N THR A 85 -9.78 5.21 -8.36
CA THR A 85 -9.28 3.95 -8.90
C THR A 85 -9.81 3.75 -10.30
N ASP A 86 -8.93 3.36 -11.20
CA ASP A 86 -9.29 3.03 -12.58
C ASP A 86 -9.18 1.53 -12.84
N ASP A 87 -10.15 1.02 -13.57
CA ASP A 87 -10.03 -0.22 -14.32
C ASP A 87 -10.30 0.04 -15.82
N LYS A 88 -10.28 -1.00 -16.61
CA LYS A 88 -10.46 -0.88 -18.09
C LYS A 88 -11.80 -0.21 -18.48
N ASN A 89 -12.80 -0.22 -17.62
CA ASN A 89 -14.18 0.11 -17.96
C ASN A 89 -14.73 1.32 -17.21
N SER A 90 -14.16 1.65 -16.07
CA SER A 90 -14.70 2.68 -15.17
C SER A 90 -13.64 3.25 -14.23
N THR A 91 -13.91 4.47 -13.78
CA THR A 91 -13.21 5.11 -12.67
C THR A 91 -14.21 5.26 -11.53
N TRP A 92 -13.79 4.97 -10.32
CA TRP A 92 -14.61 5.17 -9.11
C TRP A 92 -13.77 5.64 -7.93
N ASP A 93 -14.42 6.35 -7.03
CA ASP A 93 -13.79 6.80 -5.80
C ASP A 93 -13.98 5.76 -4.69
N TRP A 94 -12.99 5.70 -3.81
CA TRP A 94 -12.91 4.82 -2.67
C TRP A 94 -12.30 5.58 -1.49
N ASP A 95 -12.20 4.93 -0.32
CA ASP A 95 -11.45 5.48 0.80
C ASP A 95 -10.00 5.00 0.77
N VAL A 96 -9.04 5.88 1.07
CA VAL A 96 -7.62 5.50 1.28
C VAL A 96 -7.52 4.48 2.41
N VAL A 97 -8.31 4.69 3.48
CA VAL A 97 -8.53 3.71 4.54
C VAL A 97 -10.03 3.47 4.67
N THR A 98 -10.49 2.34 4.17
CA THR A 98 -11.90 1.95 4.14
C THR A 98 -12.33 1.34 5.47
N ASP A 99 -13.55 1.65 5.93
CA ASP A 99 -14.16 0.96 7.06
C ASP A 99 -14.54 -0.48 6.69
N VAL A 100 -13.78 -1.42 7.21
CA VAL A 100 -13.99 -2.86 7.03
C VAL A 100 -14.51 -3.55 8.29
N SER A 101 -15.07 -2.81 9.25
CA SER A 101 -15.56 -3.35 10.52
C SER A 101 -16.56 -4.47 10.33
N SER A 102 -17.46 -4.35 9.34
CA SER A 102 -18.49 -5.32 8.99
C SER A 102 -18.02 -6.43 8.03
N TRP A 103 -16.81 -6.34 7.51
CA TRP A 103 -16.30 -7.31 6.52
C TRP A 103 -15.85 -8.62 7.17
N ASN A 104 -15.76 -9.68 6.34
CA ASN A 104 -15.26 -10.97 6.78
C ASN A 104 -13.86 -10.84 7.41
N SER A 105 -13.58 -11.71 8.37
CA SER A 105 -12.29 -11.74 9.08
C SER A 105 -11.07 -11.87 8.15
N SER A 106 -11.22 -12.52 7.01
CA SER A 106 -10.13 -12.69 6.01
C SER A 106 -9.91 -11.48 5.12
N SER A 107 -10.83 -10.51 5.11
CA SER A 107 -10.82 -9.38 4.15
C SER A 107 -10.40 -8.06 4.78
N LYS A 108 -10.07 -8.03 6.07
CA LYS A 108 -9.80 -6.78 6.79
C LYS A 108 -8.52 -6.07 6.35
N TYR A 109 -7.58 -6.75 5.71
CA TYR A 109 -6.41 -6.10 5.10
C TYR A 109 -6.78 -5.19 3.92
N ASN A 110 -7.95 -5.40 3.30
CA ASN A 110 -8.46 -4.51 2.25
C ASN A 110 -8.94 -3.15 2.78
N ALA A 111 -8.80 -2.88 4.09
CA ALA A 111 -8.90 -1.53 4.63
C ALA A 111 -7.97 -0.55 3.90
N PHE A 112 -6.81 -1.02 3.45
CA PHE A 112 -5.83 -0.20 2.78
C PHE A 112 -6.14 -0.11 1.28
N ILE A 113 -6.46 1.10 0.80
CA ILE A 113 -6.68 1.47 -0.61
C ILE A 113 -7.67 0.56 -1.37
N GLY A 114 -8.62 -0.06 -0.65
CA GLY A 114 -9.58 -1.00 -1.24
C GLY A 114 -8.97 -2.32 -1.73
N GLY A 115 -7.71 -2.60 -1.41
CA GLY A 115 -6.98 -3.80 -1.84
C GLY A 115 -6.12 -3.61 -3.09
N ASP A 116 -6.06 -4.65 -3.93
CA ASP A 116 -5.20 -4.65 -5.12
C ASP A 116 -5.97 -4.15 -6.34
N ASN A 117 -5.61 -2.95 -6.82
CA ASN A 117 -6.21 -2.31 -7.99
C ASN A 117 -5.13 -2.04 -9.05
N PRO A 118 -5.48 -2.07 -10.36
CA PRO A 118 -4.50 -1.86 -11.43
C PRO A 118 -3.74 -0.55 -11.33
N ILE A 119 -4.49 0.55 -11.23
CA ILE A 119 -3.94 1.88 -10.99
C ILE A 119 -4.91 2.70 -10.14
N SER A 120 -4.36 3.46 -9.21
CA SER A 120 -5.13 4.37 -8.35
C SER A 120 -4.38 5.68 -8.16
N HIS A 121 -5.11 6.73 -7.80
CA HIS A 121 -4.58 8.07 -7.58
C HIS A 121 -5.16 8.68 -6.31
N ILE A 122 -4.28 9.23 -5.48
CA ILE A 122 -4.63 10.06 -4.33
C ILE A 122 -4.11 11.46 -4.57
N GLU A 123 -4.96 12.46 -4.43
CA GLU A 123 -4.56 13.86 -4.46
C GLU A 123 -4.60 14.46 -3.05
N ASN A 124 -3.50 15.07 -2.64
CA ASN A 124 -3.44 15.85 -1.41
C ASN A 124 -3.87 17.31 -1.73
N PRO A 125 -5.07 17.74 -1.31
CA PRO A 125 -5.59 19.05 -1.65
C PRO A 125 -4.84 20.21 -0.96
N ASN A 126 -4.06 19.89 0.08
CA ASN A 126 -3.30 20.88 0.84
C ASN A 126 -1.94 21.21 0.20
N LYS A 127 -1.54 20.49 -0.85
CA LYS A 127 -0.31 20.74 -1.62
C LYS A 127 -0.62 21.28 -3.00
N GLN A 128 0.22 22.23 -3.46
CA GLN A 128 0.09 22.87 -4.77
C GLN A 128 1.47 22.98 -5.46
N ASP A 129 2.38 22.05 -5.13
CA ASP A 129 3.79 22.09 -5.53
C ASP A 129 4.10 21.21 -6.76
N GLY A 130 3.11 20.47 -7.26
CA GLY A 130 3.25 19.54 -8.37
C GLY A 130 4.14 18.32 -8.04
N SER A 131 4.41 18.07 -6.75
CA SER A 131 5.15 16.89 -6.33
C SER A 131 4.33 15.63 -6.60
N SER A 132 4.99 14.58 -7.12
CA SER A 132 4.29 13.35 -7.49
C SER A 132 5.18 12.13 -7.32
N VAL A 133 4.60 11.05 -6.84
CA VAL A 133 5.23 9.74 -6.73
C VAL A 133 4.40 8.67 -7.41
N LEU A 134 5.07 7.75 -8.10
CA LEU A 134 4.48 6.50 -8.59
C LEU A 134 4.98 5.34 -7.74
N LEU A 135 4.10 4.79 -6.93
CA LEU A 135 4.34 3.58 -6.15
C LEU A 135 4.00 2.35 -7.02
N ILE A 136 5.02 1.64 -7.48
CA ILE A 136 4.89 0.37 -8.19
C ILE A 136 5.00 -0.76 -7.17
N LYS A 137 3.93 -1.54 -7.01
CA LYS A 137 3.78 -2.42 -5.86
C LYS A 137 3.12 -3.75 -6.17
N GLU A 138 3.19 -4.65 -5.21
CA GLU A 138 2.23 -5.72 -4.95
C GLU A 138 1.55 -5.44 -3.59
N SER A 139 0.79 -6.38 -3.05
CA SER A 139 -0.09 -6.13 -1.90
C SER A 139 0.60 -5.58 -0.63
N PHE A 140 1.92 -5.72 -0.49
CA PHE A 140 2.65 -5.07 0.61
C PHE A 140 2.62 -3.54 0.51
N GLY A 141 2.52 -2.98 -0.69
CA GLY A 141 2.39 -1.53 -0.89
C GLY A 141 1.05 -0.95 -0.42
N ASN A 142 0.02 -1.78 -0.22
CA ASN A 142 -1.31 -1.29 0.13
C ASN A 142 -1.32 -0.49 1.44
N CYS A 143 -0.72 -1.03 2.50
CA CYS A 143 -0.65 -0.33 3.79
C CYS A 143 0.49 0.71 3.89
N PHE A 144 1.35 0.80 2.87
CA PHE A 144 2.38 1.82 2.76
C PHE A 144 1.88 3.10 2.08
N ALA A 145 1.01 2.95 1.07
CA ALA A 145 0.53 4.06 0.24
C ALA A 145 -0.09 5.23 1.04
N PRO A 146 -0.89 5.00 2.11
CA PRO A 146 -1.48 6.09 2.89
C PRO A 146 -0.45 7.08 3.47
N PHE A 147 0.75 6.61 3.81
CA PHE A 147 1.77 7.46 4.40
C PHE A 147 2.40 8.43 3.41
N LEU A 148 2.41 8.10 2.11
CA LEU A 148 2.97 8.97 1.07
C LEU A 148 2.16 10.25 0.85
N VAL A 149 0.89 10.26 1.24
CA VAL A 149 -0.04 11.37 0.99
C VAL A 149 0.47 12.70 1.56
N GLU A 150 1.11 12.68 2.73
CA GLU A 150 1.58 13.91 3.37
C GLU A 150 2.87 14.47 2.72
N ASN A 151 3.58 13.67 1.93
CA ASN A 151 4.81 14.10 1.27
C ASN A 151 4.59 14.59 -0.16
N TYR A 152 3.53 14.13 -0.84
CA TYR A 152 3.30 14.42 -2.26
C TYR A 152 1.93 15.03 -2.52
N GLN A 153 1.83 15.90 -3.53
CA GLN A 153 0.54 16.38 -4.02
C GLN A 153 -0.22 15.24 -4.72
N HIS A 154 0.50 14.42 -5.51
CA HIS A 154 -0.09 13.32 -6.25
C HIS A 154 0.61 12.01 -5.90
N VAL A 155 -0.13 11.03 -5.40
CA VAL A 155 0.33 9.67 -5.16
C VAL A 155 -0.37 8.75 -6.14
N TYR A 156 0.35 8.27 -7.14
CA TYR A 156 -0.12 7.25 -8.06
C TYR A 156 0.33 5.88 -7.56
N ILE A 157 -0.54 4.89 -7.63
CA ILE A 157 -0.30 3.54 -7.14
C ILE A 157 -0.59 2.59 -8.28
N LEU A 158 0.41 1.84 -8.72
CA LEU A 158 0.33 0.91 -9.85
C LEU A 158 0.66 -0.50 -9.36
N ASP A 159 -0.28 -1.42 -9.54
CA ASP A 159 -0.02 -2.83 -9.30
C ASP A 159 0.41 -3.51 -10.61
N TYR A 160 1.69 -3.84 -10.71
CA TYR A 160 2.28 -4.42 -11.91
C TYR A 160 1.68 -5.77 -12.32
N ARG A 161 0.90 -6.40 -11.43
CA ARG A 161 0.23 -7.68 -11.71
C ARG A 161 -1.05 -7.51 -12.52
N TYR A 162 -1.71 -6.35 -12.37
CA TYR A 162 -3.04 -6.07 -12.94
C TYR A 162 -3.03 -4.92 -13.95
N PHE A 163 -2.10 -3.98 -13.82
CA PHE A 163 -2.01 -2.83 -14.74
C PHE A 163 -1.90 -3.23 -16.21
N PRO A 164 -1.09 -4.24 -16.61
CA PRO A 164 -0.96 -4.64 -18.01
C PRO A 164 -2.26 -5.18 -18.62
N ASP A 165 -3.24 -5.57 -17.81
CA ASP A 165 -4.54 -6.07 -18.29
C ASP A 165 -5.47 -4.93 -18.73
N ILE A 166 -5.21 -3.70 -18.29
CA ILE A 166 -6.05 -2.54 -18.57
C ILE A 166 -5.36 -1.46 -19.40
N ASP A 167 -4.04 -1.40 -19.35
CA ASP A 167 -3.23 -0.36 -19.99
C ASP A 167 -1.97 -0.98 -20.60
N CYS A 168 -1.66 -0.59 -21.82
CA CYS A 168 -0.50 -1.11 -22.56
C CYS A 168 0.70 -0.15 -22.53
N ARG A 169 0.61 0.99 -21.82
CA ARG A 169 1.72 1.94 -21.71
C ARG A 169 2.90 1.31 -20.96
N SER A 170 4.09 1.60 -21.45
CA SER A 170 5.33 1.36 -20.72
C SER A 170 5.43 2.28 -19.50
N LEU A 171 6.27 1.92 -18.55
CA LEU A 171 6.54 2.78 -17.37
C LEU A 171 6.98 4.20 -17.79
N SER A 172 7.80 4.30 -18.82
CA SER A 172 8.28 5.61 -19.31
C SER A 172 7.14 6.48 -19.85
N GLU A 173 6.16 5.89 -20.55
CA GLU A 173 4.97 6.60 -21.01
C GLU A 173 4.10 7.05 -19.83
N VAL A 174 3.85 6.18 -18.86
CA VAL A 174 3.09 6.52 -17.64
C VAL A 174 3.76 7.67 -16.88
N VAL A 175 5.08 7.59 -16.67
CA VAL A 175 5.87 8.62 -15.99
C VAL A 175 5.78 9.97 -16.71
N ASN A 176 5.88 9.97 -18.04
CA ASN A 176 5.81 11.20 -18.85
C ASN A 176 4.39 11.79 -18.85
N ASP A 177 3.37 10.98 -19.08
CA ASP A 177 1.98 11.43 -19.18
C ASP A 177 1.47 12.01 -17.86
N LEU A 178 1.78 11.33 -16.74
CA LEU A 178 1.39 11.76 -15.40
C LEU A 178 2.37 12.75 -14.75
N LYS A 179 3.47 13.09 -15.45
CA LYS A 179 4.51 14.03 -14.97
C LYS A 179 5.11 13.62 -13.63
N ILE A 180 5.32 12.32 -13.45
CA ILE A 180 5.85 11.74 -12.22
C ILE A 180 7.26 12.29 -11.93
N LYS A 181 7.51 12.63 -10.67
CA LYS A 181 8.82 13.11 -10.18
C LYS A 181 9.64 11.99 -9.58
N ASP A 182 9.00 11.15 -8.78
CA ASP A 182 9.64 10.04 -8.07
C ASP A 182 8.98 8.72 -8.42
N VAL A 183 9.77 7.67 -8.60
CA VAL A 183 9.29 6.29 -8.83
C VAL A 183 9.82 5.40 -7.72
N LEU A 184 8.91 4.72 -7.03
CA LEU A 184 9.23 3.80 -5.95
C LEU A 184 8.74 2.39 -6.29
N PHE A 185 9.66 1.43 -6.41
CA PHE A 185 9.33 0.01 -6.43
C PHE A 185 9.32 -0.55 -5.02
N LEU A 186 8.17 -1.02 -4.56
CA LEU A 186 8.00 -1.63 -3.25
C LEU A 186 7.48 -3.06 -3.37
N ASN A 187 8.29 -4.02 -2.94
CA ASN A 187 7.97 -5.43 -3.01
C ASN A 187 8.42 -6.16 -1.75
N ASN A 188 7.71 -7.20 -1.38
CA ASN A 188 8.23 -8.14 -0.40
C ASN A 188 9.40 -8.95 -0.97
N ILE A 189 10.21 -9.53 -0.09
CA ILE A 189 11.43 -10.27 -0.49
C ILE A 189 11.12 -11.50 -1.38
N SER A 190 9.91 -12.08 -1.30
CA SER A 190 9.55 -13.24 -2.11
C SER A 190 9.21 -12.86 -3.56
N ALA A 191 8.74 -11.63 -3.80
CA ALA A 191 8.46 -11.15 -5.16
C ALA A 191 9.73 -11.13 -6.00
N VAL A 192 10.87 -10.67 -5.46
CA VAL A 192 12.15 -10.62 -6.19
C VAL A 192 12.76 -12.00 -6.46
N ARG A 193 12.26 -13.05 -5.81
CA ARG A 193 12.62 -14.45 -6.06
C ARG A 193 11.64 -15.17 -6.99
N ASN A 194 10.51 -14.56 -7.27
CA ASN A 194 9.48 -15.11 -8.13
C ASN A 194 9.74 -14.68 -9.58
N LYS A 195 10.07 -15.64 -10.47
CA LYS A 195 10.39 -15.36 -11.87
C LYS A 195 9.23 -14.64 -12.59
N ASN A 196 7.98 -14.99 -12.29
CA ASN A 196 6.82 -14.36 -12.93
C ASN A 196 6.69 -12.88 -12.48
N ALA A 197 6.84 -12.61 -11.19
CA ALA A 197 6.80 -11.23 -10.67
C ALA A 197 7.94 -10.38 -11.27
N VAL A 198 9.15 -10.93 -11.33
CA VAL A 198 10.30 -10.26 -11.96
C VAL A 198 10.04 -9.99 -13.44
N SER A 199 9.47 -10.96 -14.18
CA SER A 199 9.12 -10.77 -15.60
C SER A 199 8.05 -9.69 -15.79
N LEU A 200 7.02 -9.64 -14.94
CA LEU A 200 5.99 -8.60 -15.00
C LEU A 200 6.57 -7.21 -14.77
N MET A 201 7.44 -7.05 -13.77
CA MET A 201 8.14 -5.79 -13.52
C MET A 201 9.08 -5.40 -14.67
N ALA A 202 9.81 -6.36 -15.23
CA ALA A 202 10.70 -6.12 -16.37
C ALA A 202 9.91 -5.68 -17.61
N ASN A 203 8.78 -6.33 -17.89
CA ASN A 203 7.92 -5.96 -19.02
C ASN A 203 7.29 -4.56 -18.88
N LEU A 204 7.07 -4.10 -17.64
CA LEU A 204 6.57 -2.76 -17.39
C LEU A 204 7.66 -1.70 -17.69
N VAL A 205 8.90 -2.03 -17.42
CA VAL A 205 10.05 -1.11 -17.63
C VAL A 205 10.42 -1.01 -19.13
N GLY A 206 10.24 -2.07 -19.92
CA GLY A 206 10.54 -2.14 -21.35
C GLY A 206 11.82 -2.91 -21.63
#